data_233d5e3ef728743f0c29a1832eedb18f
#
_entry.id   233d5e3ef728743f0c29a1832eedb18f
#
_cell.length_a   1.000
_cell.length_b   1.000
_cell.length_c   1.000
_cell.angle_alpha   90.00
_cell.angle_beta   90.00
_cell.angle_gamma   90.00
#
_symmetry.space_group_name_H-M   'P 1'
#
loop_
_entity.id
_entity.type
_entity.pdbx_description
1 polymer ?
#
loop_
_entity_poly.entity_id
_entity_poly.type
_entity_poly.pdbx_seq_one_letter_code
_entity_poly.pdbx_strand_id
1 'polypeptide(L)'
;MHDVLCKHVGLDKLQAGIKIGGRNINNLRYVDYTTLMAESEEELKNLLMRVKEESEKASLKLNIKKTKIMASGPITARQKEGEKVEPVTDFLFLGSKVTGDGDCSHEIRRQLLLGRKAMTNLDSVLKGRDITLLTEVCKVKAMVLPGVTYGCESWMVKKAEHQRTDSLELWC
;
A
#
# COMPACT_ATOMS: atom_id res chain seq x y z
N MET A 1 -12.86 -2.67 -15.82
CA MET A 1 -13.09 -1.45 -16.62
C MET A 1 -11.87 -0.52 -16.61
N HIS A 2 -11.22 -0.29 -15.48
CA HIS A 2 -9.98 0.49 -15.37
C HIS A 2 -8.79 -0.13 -16.13
N ASP A 3 -8.65 -1.46 -16.16
CA ASP A 3 -7.60 -2.16 -16.90
C ASP A 3 -7.67 -1.92 -18.42
N VAL A 4 -8.88 -1.81 -18.96
CA VAL A 4 -9.10 -1.50 -20.36
C VAL A 4 -8.65 -0.08 -20.68
N LEU A 5 -8.95 0.87 -19.77
CA LEU A 5 -8.58 2.26 -19.91
C LEU A 5 -7.06 2.45 -19.96
N CYS A 6 -6.35 1.84 -19.03
CA CYS A 6 -4.89 1.97 -18.93
C CYS A 6 -4.14 1.25 -20.08
N LYS A 7 -4.69 0.18 -20.65
CA LYS A 7 -4.18 -0.39 -21.90
C LYS A 7 -4.37 0.55 -23.09
N HIS A 8 -5.49 1.28 -23.15
CA HIS A 8 -5.75 2.29 -24.19
C HIS A 8 -4.82 3.51 -24.08
N VAL A 9 -4.46 3.92 -22.85
CA VAL A 9 -3.54 5.06 -22.60
C VAL A 9 -2.13 4.78 -23.11
N GLY A 10 -1.77 3.52 -23.34
CA GLY A 10 -0.43 3.15 -23.81
C GLY A 10 0.67 3.50 -22.82
N LEU A 11 0.37 3.59 -21.51
CA LEU A 11 1.33 3.89 -20.46
C LEU A 11 2.51 2.91 -20.47
N ASP A 12 2.26 1.66 -20.82
CA ASP A 12 3.27 0.60 -20.88
C ASP A 12 4.34 0.85 -21.96
N LYS A 13 4.06 1.74 -22.94
CA LYS A 13 4.97 2.11 -24.03
C LYS A 13 5.80 3.37 -23.71
N LEU A 14 5.54 4.04 -22.59
CA LEU A 14 6.26 5.25 -22.22
C LEU A 14 7.61 4.89 -21.60
N GLN A 15 8.65 5.66 -21.95
CA GLN A 15 9.96 5.52 -21.32
C GLN A 15 10.01 6.12 -19.91
N ALA A 16 9.01 6.91 -19.53
CA ALA A 16 8.83 7.42 -18.15
C ALA A 16 8.61 6.28 -17.17
N GLY A 17 9.07 6.43 -15.93
CA GLY A 17 8.91 5.43 -14.87
C GLY A 17 10.21 5.18 -14.12
N ILE A 18 10.17 4.26 -13.16
CA ILE A 18 11.32 3.83 -12.37
C ILE A 18 11.84 2.47 -12.84
N LYS A 19 13.15 2.28 -12.80
CA LYS A 19 13.79 1.01 -13.20
C LYS A 19 13.86 0.06 -12.01
N ILE A 20 13.16 -1.06 -12.07
CA ILE A 20 13.20 -2.13 -11.07
C ILE A 20 13.59 -3.44 -11.76
N GLY A 21 14.70 -4.04 -11.34
CA GLY A 21 15.17 -5.31 -11.90
C GLY A 21 15.37 -5.28 -13.43
N GLY A 22 15.84 -4.15 -13.97
CA GLY A 22 16.05 -3.96 -15.42
C GLY A 22 14.77 -3.70 -16.23
N ARG A 23 13.61 -3.64 -15.59
CA ARG A 23 12.32 -3.29 -16.22
C ARG A 23 11.91 -1.88 -15.84
N ASN A 24 11.36 -1.14 -16.79
CA ASN A 24 10.78 0.17 -16.54
C ASN A 24 9.34 0.01 -16.07
N ILE A 25 9.04 0.50 -14.85
CA ILE A 25 7.71 0.45 -14.24
C ILE A 25 7.23 1.88 -14.03
N ASN A 26 6.16 2.25 -14.70
CA ASN A 26 5.57 3.58 -14.60
C ASN A 26 4.18 3.58 -13.96
N ASN A 27 3.57 2.41 -13.82
CA ASN A 27 2.26 2.29 -13.18
C ASN A 27 2.08 0.92 -12.53
N LEU A 28 1.31 0.88 -11.43
CA LEU A 28 0.76 -0.33 -10.81
C LEU A 28 -0.75 -0.16 -10.72
N ARG A 29 -1.48 -1.25 -11.00
CA ARG A 29 -2.94 -1.21 -11.08
C ARG A 29 -3.56 -2.31 -10.24
N TYR A 30 -4.59 -1.95 -9.51
CA TYR A 30 -5.40 -2.90 -8.77
C TYR A 30 -6.84 -2.40 -8.73
N VAL A 31 -7.73 -3.09 -9.45
CA VAL A 31 -9.15 -2.72 -9.62
C VAL A 31 -9.29 -1.26 -10.10
N ASP A 32 -9.73 -0.35 -9.24
CA ASP A 32 -9.90 1.09 -9.48
C ASP A 32 -8.73 1.95 -8.94
N TYR A 33 -7.76 1.32 -8.29
CA TYR A 33 -6.54 2.00 -7.84
C TYR A 33 -5.47 1.99 -8.93
N THR A 34 -4.89 3.13 -9.21
CA THR A 34 -3.74 3.28 -10.10
C THR A 34 -2.65 4.07 -9.40
N THR A 35 -1.47 3.48 -9.26
CA THR A 35 -0.28 4.17 -8.78
C THR A 35 0.59 4.51 -9.99
N LEU A 36 0.94 5.78 -10.15
CA LEU A 36 1.87 6.26 -11.16
C LEU A 36 3.25 6.42 -10.53
N MET A 37 4.29 6.05 -11.25
CA MET A 37 5.68 6.12 -10.80
C MET A 37 6.52 6.85 -11.83
N ALA A 38 7.38 7.75 -11.38
CA ALA A 38 8.31 8.49 -12.22
C ALA A 38 9.57 8.87 -11.43
N GLU A 39 10.67 9.11 -12.13
CA GLU A 39 11.92 9.58 -11.54
C GLU A 39 11.91 11.09 -11.29
N SER A 40 11.05 11.84 -12.00
CA SER A 40 10.92 13.29 -11.87
C SER A 40 9.48 13.77 -11.71
N GLU A 41 9.32 14.96 -11.10
CA GLU A 41 8.01 15.60 -10.93
C GLU A 41 7.34 15.92 -12.29
N GLU A 42 8.13 16.33 -13.29
CA GLU A 42 7.61 16.63 -14.64
C GLU A 42 7.08 15.38 -15.34
N GLU A 43 7.80 14.28 -15.25
CA GLU A 43 7.34 13.00 -15.79
C GLU A 43 6.04 12.55 -15.12
N LEU A 44 5.98 12.66 -13.78
CA LEU A 44 4.78 12.30 -13.04
C LEU A 44 3.56 13.14 -13.44
N LYS A 45 3.76 14.46 -13.63
CA LYS A 45 2.72 15.36 -14.13
C LYS A 45 2.24 14.96 -15.52
N ASN A 46 3.16 14.66 -16.41
CA ASN A 46 2.85 14.23 -17.78
C ASN A 46 2.05 12.92 -17.80
N LEU A 47 2.44 11.96 -16.94
CA LEU A 47 1.70 10.70 -16.77
C LEU A 47 0.28 10.95 -16.23
N LEU A 48 0.15 11.81 -15.22
CA LEU A 48 -1.14 12.14 -14.63
C LEU A 48 -2.06 12.86 -15.62
N MET A 49 -1.55 13.82 -16.39
CA MET A 49 -2.32 14.52 -17.43
C MET A 49 -2.85 13.56 -18.48
N ARG A 50 -2.02 12.62 -18.96
CA ARG A 50 -2.45 11.59 -19.90
C ARG A 50 -3.54 10.70 -19.34
N VAL A 51 -3.37 10.23 -18.09
CA VAL A 51 -4.41 9.42 -17.43
C VAL A 51 -5.70 10.20 -17.31
N LYS A 52 -5.65 11.50 -16.98
CA LYS A 52 -6.82 12.38 -16.89
C LYS A 52 -7.52 12.50 -18.24
N GLU A 53 -6.81 12.86 -19.30
CA GLU A 53 -7.35 12.99 -20.66
C GLU A 53 -8.03 11.72 -21.16
N GLU A 54 -7.37 10.58 -21.01
CA GLU A 54 -7.93 9.31 -21.45
C GLU A 54 -9.09 8.84 -20.59
N SER A 55 -9.06 9.14 -19.28
CA SER A 55 -10.19 8.88 -18.38
C SER A 55 -11.42 9.67 -18.81
N GLU A 56 -11.25 10.95 -19.15
CA GLU A 56 -12.33 11.81 -19.63
C GLU A 56 -12.95 11.31 -20.95
N LYS A 57 -12.14 10.83 -21.89
CA LYS A 57 -12.61 10.19 -23.14
C LYS A 57 -13.49 8.96 -22.88
N ALA A 58 -13.19 8.22 -21.81
CA ALA A 58 -13.96 7.07 -21.37
C ALA A 58 -15.12 7.43 -20.42
N SER A 59 -15.44 8.71 -20.26
CA SER A 59 -16.46 9.24 -19.33
C SER A 59 -16.18 8.88 -17.86
N LEU A 60 -14.92 8.66 -17.50
CA LEU A 60 -14.47 8.44 -16.13
C LEU A 60 -13.80 9.71 -15.59
N LYS A 61 -14.07 10.04 -14.34
CA LYS A 61 -13.47 11.20 -13.67
C LYS A 61 -12.46 10.76 -12.63
N LEU A 62 -11.27 11.35 -12.69
CA LEU A 62 -10.26 11.19 -11.67
C LEU A 62 -10.73 11.83 -10.36
N ASN A 63 -10.64 11.09 -9.24
CA ASN A 63 -10.99 11.64 -7.94
C ASN A 63 -9.78 12.33 -7.31
N ILE A 64 -9.64 13.63 -7.58
CA ILE A 64 -8.51 14.44 -7.10
C ILE A 64 -8.38 14.43 -5.56
N LYS A 65 -9.51 14.44 -4.83
CA LYS A 65 -9.50 14.42 -3.36
C LYS A 65 -8.88 13.13 -2.79
N LYS A 66 -9.01 12.02 -3.53
CA LYS A 66 -8.42 10.72 -3.16
C LYS A 66 -7.03 10.51 -3.77
N THR A 67 -6.63 11.33 -4.74
CA THR A 67 -5.31 11.27 -5.36
C THR A 67 -4.30 11.93 -4.44
N LYS A 68 -3.17 11.24 -4.17
CA LYS A 68 -2.09 11.70 -3.31
C LYS A 68 -0.77 11.62 -4.06
N ILE A 69 0.15 12.52 -3.74
CA ILE A 69 1.52 12.49 -4.26
C ILE A 69 2.46 12.21 -3.10
N MET A 70 3.38 11.27 -3.32
CA MET A 70 4.45 10.97 -2.38
C MET A 70 5.79 10.98 -3.12
N ALA A 71 6.82 11.52 -2.48
CA ALA A 71 8.18 11.50 -3.00
C ALA A 71 9.16 11.09 -1.90
N SER A 72 10.28 10.51 -2.30
CA SER A 72 11.38 10.16 -1.40
C SER A 72 12.30 11.34 -1.03
N GLY A 73 11.97 12.56 -1.50
CA GLY A 73 12.72 13.80 -1.25
C GLY A 73 11.79 15.00 -1.11
N PRO A 74 12.35 16.20 -0.89
CA PRO A 74 11.57 17.41 -0.76
C PRO A 74 10.82 17.70 -2.08
N ILE A 75 9.51 17.78 -1.99
CA ILE A 75 8.65 18.16 -3.12
C ILE A 75 8.72 19.67 -3.27
N THR A 76 9.33 20.16 -4.34
CA THR A 76 9.32 21.56 -4.71
C THR A 76 8.01 21.92 -5.42
N ALA A 77 6.90 21.74 -4.73
CA ALA A 77 5.57 22.05 -5.27
C ALA A 77 5.37 23.55 -5.42
N ARG A 78 5.96 24.17 -6.42
CA ARG A 78 5.49 25.44 -6.97
C ARG A 78 4.41 25.12 -8.00
N GLN A 79 3.19 25.05 -7.52
CA GLN A 79 2.01 24.93 -8.39
C GLN A 79 1.85 26.20 -9.22
N LYS A 80 2.00 26.07 -10.51
CA LYS A 80 1.33 26.94 -11.48
C LYS A 80 0.32 26.07 -12.23
N GLU A 81 -0.95 26.43 -12.06
CA GLU A 81 -2.10 25.97 -12.87
C GLU A 81 -2.39 24.45 -12.83
N GLY A 82 -3.34 24.07 -11.98
CA GLY A 82 -3.92 22.72 -11.94
C GLY A 82 -4.51 22.40 -10.57
N GLU A 83 -5.42 21.46 -10.54
CA GLU A 83 -6.04 20.96 -9.33
C GLU A 83 -4.97 20.50 -8.34
N LYS A 84 -5.03 21.00 -7.10
CA LYS A 84 -4.05 20.69 -6.04
C LYS A 84 -4.15 19.25 -5.61
N VAL A 85 -3.23 18.42 -6.05
CA VAL A 85 -3.03 17.10 -5.44
C VAL A 85 -2.23 17.26 -4.16
N GLU A 86 -2.70 16.69 -3.07
CA GLU A 86 -2.10 16.83 -1.75
C GLU A 86 -0.81 16.00 -1.64
N PRO A 87 0.34 16.63 -1.33
CA PRO A 87 1.55 15.88 -1.01
C PRO A 87 1.42 15.24 0.37
N VAL A 88 1.82 13.98 0.47
CA VAL A 88 1.77 13.21 1.71
C VAL A 88 3.11 12.52 1.99
N THR A 89 3.43 12.34 3.26
CA THR A 89 4.63 11.62 3.71
C THR A 89 4.40 10.14 3.81
N ASP A 90 3.16 9.74 3.99
CA ASP A 90 2.73 8.36 4.04
C ASP A 90 1.36 8.17 3.38
N PHE A 91 1.09 6.95 2.96
CA PHE A 91 -0.13 6.62 2.23
C PHE A 91 -0.55 5.17 2.53
N LEU A 92 -1.84 4.96 2.73
CA LEU A 92 -2.40 3.62 2.90
C LEU A 92 -2.77 3.05 1.53
N PHE A 93 -1.99 2.08 1.05
CA PHE A 93 -2.20 1.42 -0.23
C PHE A 93 -2.57 -0.05 -0.01
N LEU A 94 -3.75 -0.46 -0.49
CA LEU A 94 -4.27 -1.83 -0.34
C LEU A 94 -4.19 -2.37 1.09
N GLY A 95 -4.44 -1.53 2.10
CA GLY A 95 -4.38 -1.93 3.51
C GLY A 95 -2.99 -1.87 4.15
N SER A 96 -1.93 -1.64 3.39
CA SER A 96 -0.57 -1.50 3.87
C SER A 96 -0.12 -0.04 3.86
N LYS A 97 0.58 0.41 4.91
CA LYS A 97 1.09 1.78 5.01
C LYS A 97 2.45 1.89 4.33
N VAL A 98 2.51 2.71 3.28
CA VAL A 98 3.73 3.01 2.53
C VAL A 98 4.24 4.39 2.93
N THR A 99 5.54 4.54 3.14
CA THR A 99 6.22 5.79 3.51
C THR A 99 7.22 6.19 2.42
N GLY A 100 7.45 7.50 2.26
CA GLY A 100 8.37 8.02 1.24
C GLY A 100 9.84 7.66 1.48
N ASP A 101 10.22 7.33 2.71
CA ASP A 101 11.57 6.87 3.09
C ASP A 101 11.76 5.35 3.00
N GLY A 102 10.69 4.61 2.68
CA GLY A 102 10.70 3.15 2.60
C GLY A 102 10.82 2.43 3.95
N ASP A 103 10.68 3.15 5.10
CA ASP A 103 10.75 2.51 6.43
C ASP A 103 9.42 1.85 6.79
N CYS A 104 9.42 0.52 6.85
CA CYS A 104 8.25 -0.28 7.20
C CYS A 104 8.03 -0.45 8.71
N SER A 105 8.88 0.10 9.57
CA SER A 105 8.76 -0.06 11.04
C SER A 105 7.41 0.40 11.57
N HIS A 106 6.85 1.47 11.01
CA HIS A 106 5.52 1.97 11.38
C HIS A 106 4.41 1.01 10.97
N GLU A 107 4.51 0.42 9.78
CA GLU A 107 3.54 -0.56 9.30
C GLU A 107 3.60 -1.85 10.12
N ILE A 108 4.78 -2.36 10.40
CA ILE A 108 4.97 -3.55 11.24
C ILE A 108 4.32 -3.34 12.62
N ARG A 109 4.59 -2.21 13.27
CA ARG A 109 3.97 -1.88 14.55
C ARG A 109 2.45 -1.80 14.47
N ARG A 110 1.91 -1.20 13.40
CA ARG A 110 0.47 -1.09 13.17
C ARG A 110 -0.16 -2.47 13.04
N GLN A 111 0.43 -3.36 12.24
CA GLN A 111 -0.06 -4.72 12.05
C GLN A 111 0.00 -5.54 13.35
N LEU A 112 1.09 -5.43 14.11
CA LEU A 112 1.20 -6.07 15.42
C LEU A 112 0.11 -5.59 16.41
N LEU A 113 -0.22 -4.30 16.41
CA LEU A 113 -1.32 -3.76 17.22
C LEU A 113 -2.69 -4.29 16.79
N LEU A 114 -2.92 -4.41 15.48
CA LEU A 114 -4.14 -5.01 14.93
C LEU A 114 -4.25 -6.49 15.32
N GLY A 115 -3.14 -7.24 15.26
CA GLY A 115 -3.08 -8.62 15.70
C GLY A 115 -3.41 -8.78 17.18
N ARG A 116 -2.83 -7.94 18.05
CA ARG A 116 -3.16 -7.92 19.49
C ARG A 116 -4.64 -7.62 19.73
N LYS A 117 -5.21 -6.65 19.02
CA LYS A 117 -6.63 -6.33 19.12
C LYS A 117 -7.50 -7.49 18.66
N ALA A 118 -7.14 -8.14 17.55
CA ALA A 118 -7.85 -9.32 17.06
C ALA A 118 -7.80 -10.46 18.10
N MET A 119 -6.63 -10.71 18.71
CA MET A 119 -6.45 -11.69 19.76
C MET A 119 -7.32 -11.40 20.99
N THR A 120 -7.35 -10.14 21.46
CA THR A 120 -8.22 -9.72 22.56
C THR A 120 -9.71 -9.97 22.25
N ASN A 121 -10.13 -9.73 21.01
CA ASN A 121 -11.51 -9.99 20.60
C ASN A 121 -11.83 -11.50 20.56
N LEU A 122 -10.84 -12.35 20.30
CA LEU A 122 -10.99 -13.80 20.32
C LEU A 122 -10.97 -14.40 21.72
N ASP A 123 -10.45 -13.69 22.71
CA ASP A 123 -10.24 -14.18 24.08
C ASP A 123 -11.51 -14.78 24.68
N SER A 124 -12.66 -14.16 24.48
CA SER A 124 -13.96 -14.67 24.94
C SER A 124 -14.35 -15.98 24.28
N VAL A 125 -13.93 -16.19 23.05
CA VAL A 125 -14.21 -17.44 22.28
C VAL A 125 -13.21 -18.53 22.68
N LEU A 126 -11.96 -18.17 22.92
CA LEU A 126 -10.89 -19.09 23.28
C LEU A 126 -11.06 -19.64 24.71
N LYS A 127 -11.58 -18.86 25.65
CA LYS A 127 -11.86 -19.27 27.03
C LYS A 127 -13.08 -20.17 27.20
N GLY A 128 -13.73 -20.59 26.11
CA GLY A 128 -14.83 -21.57 26.16
C GLY A 128 -14.37 -22.93 26.70
N ARG A 129 -15.14 -23.50 27.67
CA ARG A 129 -14.78 -24.75 28.36
C ARG A 129 -14.60 -25.98 27.46
N ASP A 130 -15.15 -25.93 26.26
CA ASP A 130 -15.17 -27.07 25.33
C ASP A 130 -14.12 -26.97 24.22
N ILE A 131 -13.20 -26.00 24.30
CA ILE A 131 -12.21 -25.78 23.26
C ILE A 131 -10.87 -26.40 23.70
N THR A 132 -10.35 -27.29 22.85
CA THR A 132 -9.03 -27.88 23.08
C THR A 132 -7.91 -26.91 22.68
N LEU A 133 -6.73 -27.00 23.32
CA LEU A 133 -5.55 -26.19 22.99
C LEU A 133 -5.21 -26.26 21.49
N LEU A 134 -5.34 -27.41 20.87
CA LEU A 134 -5.09 -27.55 19.43
C LEU A 134 -6.06 -26.68 18.60
N THR A 135 -7.31 -26.64 18.99
CA THR A 135 -8.34 -25.82 18.34
C THR A 135 -8.07 -24.33 18.55
N GLU A 136 -7.61 -23.92 19.73
CA GLU A 136 -7.18 -22.55 20.01
C GLU A 136 -6.05 -22.11 19.11
N VAL A 137 -4.97 -22.90 19.02
CA VAL A 137 -3.82 -22.64 18.13
C VAL A 137 -4.26 -22.56 16.68
N CYS A 138 -5.13 -23.48 16.21
CA CYS A 138 -5.66 -23.43 14.84
C CYS A 138 -6.44 -22.14 14.57
N LYS A 139 -7.30 -21.70 15.50
CA LYS A 139 -8.05 -20.44 15.36
C LYS A 139 -7.14 -19.22 15.29
N VAL A 140 -6.14 -19.13 16.18
CA VAL A 140 -5.17 -18.03 16.16
C VAL A 140 -4.42 -18.00 14.84
N LYS A 141 -3.90 -19.14 14.39
CA LYS A 141 -3.21 -19.23 13.10
C LYS A 141 -4.08 -18.86 11.91
N ALA A 142 -5.36 -19.20 11.93
CA ALA A 142 -6.27 -18.91 10.83
C ALA A 142 -6.81 -17.48 10.84
N MET A 143 -7.00 -16.86 12.00
CA MET A 143 -7.72 -15.57 12.13
C MET A 143 -6.81 -14.39 12.48
N VAL A 144 -5.73 -14.60 13.21
CA VAL A 144 -4.83 -13.51 13.65
C VAL A 144 -3.61 -13.39 12.76
N LEU A 145 -2.89 -14.48 12.51
CA LEU A 145 -1.63 -14.43 11.77
C LEU A 145 -1.75 -13.87 10.36
N PRO A 146 -2.76 -14.23 9.54
CA PRO A 146 -2.90 -13.66 8.20
C PRO A 146 -3.10 -12.14 8.21
N GLY A 147 -3.76 -11.61 9.23
CA GLY A 147 -3.92 -10.18 9.42
C GLY A 147 -2.62 -9.48 9.79
N VAL A 148 -1.80 -10.10 10.63
CA VAL A 148 -0.51 -9.56 11.06
C VAL A 148 0.53 -9.61 9.95
N THR A 149 0.54 -10.67 9.15
CA THR A 149 1.51 -10.88 8.07
C THR A 149 1.06 -10.31 6.73
N TYR A 150 -0.10 -9.64 6.68
CA TYR A 150 -0.61 -9.05 5.45
C TYR A 150 0.36 -8.01 4.87
N GLY A 151 0.81 -8.21 3.63
CA GLY A 151 1.75 -7.33 2.94
C GLY A 151 3.21 -7.45 3.41
N CYS A 152 3.53 -8.44 4.28
CA CYS A 152 4.88 -8.60 4.83
C CYS A 152 5.95 -8.93 3.79
N GLU A 153 5.57 -9.43 2.62
CA GLU A 153 6.46 -9.70 1.50
C GLU A 153 7.17 -8.44 0.97
N SER A 154 6.58 -7.27 1.21
CA SER A 154 7.17 -5.98 0.82
C SER A 154 8.01 -5.33 1.92
N TRP A 155 8.07 -5.91 3.11
CA TRP A 155 8.76 -5.29 4.25
C TRP A 155 10.27 -5.53 4.23
N MET A 156 11.03 -4.46 4.36
CA MET A 156 12.45 -4.55 4.71
C MET A 156 12.58 -4.68 6.23
N VAL A 157 12.49 -5.92 6.74
CA VAL A 157 12.44 -6.19 8.18
C VAL A 157 13.83 -6.02 8.80
N LYS A 158 13.96 -5.07 9.71
CA LYS A 158 15.17 -4.88 10.51
C LYS A 158 15.22 -5.90 11.66
N LYS A 159 16.41 -6.23 12.16
CA LYS A 159 16.59 -7.21 13.25
C LYS A 159 15.70 -6.93 14.48
N ALA A 160 15.52 -5.67 14.84
CA ALA A 160 14.64 -5.26 15.94
C ALA A 160 13.15 -5.57 15.68
N GLU A 161 12.73 -5.58 14.43
CA GLU A 161 11.35 -5.87 14.05
C GLU A 161 11.08 -7.38 14.04
N HIS A 162 12.08 -8.21 13.68
CA HIS A 162 12.00 -9.67 13.85
C HIS A 162 11.69 -10.03 15.30
N GLN A 163 12.44 -9.45 16.26
CA GLN A 163 12.20 -9.70 17.68
C GLN A 163 10.79 -9.34 18.13
N ARG A 164 10.19 -8.30 17.57
CA ARG A 164 8.80 -7.89 17.88
C ARG A 164 7.78 -8.87 17.30
N THR A 165 8.03 -9.37 16.10
CA THR A 165 7.16 -10.36 15.46
C THR A 165 7.22 -11.68 16.22
N ASP A 166 8.41 -12.14 16.58
CA ASP A 166 8.64 -13.35 17.39
C ASP A 166 7.96 -13.20 18.77
N SER A 167 8.06 -12.02 19.38
CA SER A 167 7.38 -11.75 20.66
C SER A 167 5.86 -11.82 20.57
N LEU A 168 5.26 -11.43 19.45
CA LEU A 168 3.82 -11.58 19.24
C LEU A 168 3.45 -13.05 19.08
N GLU A 169 4.24 -13.81 18.32
CA GLU A 169 4.02 -15.24 18.09
C GLU A 169 4.09 -16.04 19.39
N LEU A 170 5.02 -15.66 20.29
CA LEU A 170 5.13 -16.25 21.64
C LEU A 170 3.99 -15.83 22.57
N TRP A 171 3.40 -14.65 22.35
CA TRP A 171 2.29 -14.16 23.17
C TRP A 171 0.94 -14.74 22.76
N CYS A 172 0.76 -15.13 21.51
CA CYS A 172 -0.45 -15.79 20.98
C CYS A 172 -0.50 -17.25 21.34
#